data_03080a6385ba54d955405a51daa597c9
#
_entry.id   03080a6385ba54d955405a51daa597c9
#
_cell.length_a   1.000
_cell.length_b   1.000
_cell.length_c   1.000
_cell.angle_alpha   90.00
_cell.angle_beta   90.00
_cell.angle_gamma   90.00
#
_symmetry.space_group_name_H-M   'P 1'
#
loop_
_entity.id
_entity.type
_entity.pdbx_description
1 polymer ?
#
loop_
_entity_poly.entity_id
_entity_poly.type
_entity_poly.pdbx_seq_one_letter_code
_entity_poly.pdbx_strand_id
1 'polypeptide(L)'
;MKISLITPAGKQLKNGNRTTAMRWARLLRRAGHRVRVATDYDGGAVDLLLALHARHSAAAVHRYRVAVPMGPLVIGLGGTDVNTFLKSEPERTYGAMQMADALICLHDLIDEALPPAFHNKLHVVRQSALPLPSPRRVSKQHVDICVIGHLREEKDPFRAALATRHLPADS
;
A
#
# COMPACT_ATOMS: atom_id res chain seq x y z
N MET A 1 2.44 17.62 13.36
CA MET A 1 2.40 16.30 14.01
C MET A 1 3.73 15.57 13.80
N LYS A 2 4.13 14.75 14.77
CA LYS A 2 5.20 13.75 14.63
C LYS A 2 4.58 12.43 14.20
N ILE A 3 4.97 11.92 13.04
CA ILE A 3 4.41 10.69 12.43
C ILE A 3 5.52 9.64 12.34
N SER A 4 5.28 8.45 12.90
CA SER A 4 6.08 7.26 12.60
C SER A 4 5.44 6.49 11.46
N LEU A 5 6.09 6.47 10.29
CA LEU A 5 5.64 5.72 9.13
C LEU A 5 6.39 4.41 9.06
N ILE A 6 5.68 3.31 9.33
CA ILE A 6 6.25 1.96 9.31
C ILE A 6 6.05 1.33 7.94
N THR A 7 7.11 0.73 7.42
CA THR A 7 7.07 -0.03 6.16
C THR A 7 7.86 -1.33 6.31
N PRO A 8 7.36 -2.48 5.82
CA PRO A 8 8.10 -3.74 5.88
C PRO A 8 9.39 -3.76 5.05
N ALA A 9 9.59 -2.73 4.21
CA ALA A 9 10.72 -2.65 3.31
C ALA A 9 11.86 -1.80 3.91
N GLY A 10 13.00 -2.42 4.17
CA GLY A 10 14.24 -1.75 4.60
C GLY A 10 14.75 -0.73 3.58
N LYS A 11 15.72 0.10 3.99
CA LYS A 11 16.24 1.22 3.18
C LYS A 11 16.83 0.78 1.83
N GLN A 12 17.36 -0.43 1.74
CA GLN A 12 18.02 -0.94 0.53
C GLN A 12 17.05 -1.63 -0.46
N LEU A 13 15.80 -1.90 -0.04
CA LEU A 13 14.83 -2.60 -0.86
C LEU A 13 14.11 -1.63 -1.81
N LYS A 14 14.24 -1.88 -3.11
CA LYS A 14 13.50 -1.17 -4.16
C LYS A 14 12.20 -1.92 -4.48
N ASN A 15 11.20 -1.83 -3.63
CA ASN A 15 9.90 -2.46 -3.83
C ASN A 15 8.74 -1.46 -3.63
N GLY A 16 7.51 -1.91 -3.95
CA GLY A 16 6.32 -1.06 -3.87
C GLY A 16 6.07 -0.46 -2.49
N ASN A 17 6.25 -1.23 -1.42
CA ASN A 17 6.07 -0.73 -0.05
C ASN A 17 7.04 0.40 0.29
N ARG A 18 8.30 0.27 -0.11
CA ARG A 18 9.29 1.33 0.11
C ARG A 18 8.97 2.59 -0.70
N THR A 19 8.60 2.41 -1.97
CA THR A 19 8.22 3.51 -2.86
C THR A 19 7.01 4.27 -2.30
N THR A 20 5.98 3.56 -1.86
CA THR A 20 4.79 4.14 -1.23
C THR A 20 5.15 4.87 0.06
N ALA A 21 5.93 4.26 0.95
CA ALA A 21 6.36 4.89 2.20
C ALA A 21 7.10 6.21 1.96
N MET A 22 8.04 6.21 1.02
CA MET A 22 8.81 7.41 0.70
C MET A 22 7.96 8.50 0.03
N ARG A 23 7.00 8.09 -0.82
CA ARG A 23 6.05 9.00 -1.44
C ARG A 23 5.16 9.66 -0.39
N TRP A 24 4.54 8.89 0.48
CA TRP A 24 3.68 9.38 1.54
C TRP A 24 4.44 10.24 2.53
N ALA A 25 5.64 9.82 2.95
CA ALA A 25 6.48 10.63 3.83
C ALA A 25 6.81 12.00 3.23
N ARG A 26 7.09 12.06 1.92
CA ARG A 26 7.34 13.33 1.22
C ARG A 26 6.10 14.22 1.20
N LEU A 27 4.93 13.67 0.90
CA LEU A 27 3.67 14.42 0.86
C LEU A 27 3.31 14.96 2.26
N LEU A 28 3.40 14.13 3.29
CA LEU A 28 3.13 14.52 4.67
C LEU A 28 4.12 15.59 5.17
N ARG A 29 5.41 15.49 4.81
CA ARG A 29 6.40 16.55 5.14
C ARG A 29 6.09 17.87 4.44
N ARG A 30 5.63 17.83 3.18
CA ARG A 30 5.18 19.02 2.46
C ARG A 30 3.92 19.64 3.08
N ALA A 31 3.09 18.84 3.74
CA ALA A 31 1.94 19.27 4.53
C ALA A 31 2.33 19.78 5.96
N GLY A 32 3.63 19.92 6.26
CA GLY A 32 4.11 20.47 7.52
C GLY A 32 4.30 19.46 8.65
N HIS A 33 4.22 18.16 8.39
CA HIS A 33 4.40 17.12 9.41
C HIS A 33 5.88 16.68 9.51
N ARG A 34 6.29 16.26 10.72
CA ARG A 34 7.59 15.59 10.94
C ARG A 34 7.39 14.08 10.77
N VAL A 35 7.97 13.49 9.71
CA VAL A 35 7.76 12.07 9.38
C VAL A 35 9.07 11.31 9.45
N ARG A 36 9.10 10.28 10.29
CA ARG A 36 10.18 9.28 10.34
C ARG A 36 9.70 8.01 9.63
N VAL A 37 10.49 7.50 8.71
CA VAL A 37 10.23 6.22 8.03
C VAL A 37 11.13 5.15 8.65
N ALA A 38 10.52 4.10 9.19
CA ALA A 38 11.19 2.99 9.86
C ALA A 38 10.58 1.65 9.44
N THR A 39 11.27 0.56 9.77
CA THR A 39 10.74 -0.81 9.56
C THR A 39 9.99 -1.31 10.79
N ASP A 40 10.14 -0.63 11.91
CA ASP A 40 9.55 -1.01 13.17
C ASP A 40 9.28 0.20 14.06
N TYR A 41 8.39 0.04 15.06
CA TYR A 41 8.16 1.03 16.10
C TYR A 41 9.16 0.83 17.25
N ASP A 42 9.88 1.89 17.59
CA ASP A 42 10.98 1.89 18.55
C ASP A 42 10.61 2.43 19.95
N GLY A 43 9.33 2.64 20.23
CA GLY A 43 8.86 3.18 21.49
C GLY A 43 8.88 4.71 21.60
N GLY A 44 9.36 5.43 20.58
CA GLY A 44 9.43 6.90 20.60
C GLY A 44 8.06 7.56 20.62
N ALA A 45 7.94 8.70 21.32
CA ALA A 45 6.70 9.47 21.37
C ALA A 45 6.35 10.05 19.97
N VAL A 46 5.17 9.69 19.47
CA VAL A 46 4.62 10.15 18.19
C VAL A 46 3.14 10.50 18.35
N ASP A 47 2.67 11.41 17.49
CA ASP A 47 1.27 11.81 17.47
C ASP A 47 0.41 10.84 16.62
N LEU A 48 1.04 10.08 15.71
CA LEU A 48 0.40 9.11 14.82
C LEU A 48 1.37 8.01 14.43
N LEU A 49 0.93 6.75 14.51
CA LEU A 49 1.54 5.65 13.79
C LEU A 49 0.79 5.41 12.48
N LEU A 50 1.52 5.44 11.37
CA LEU A 50 1.03 5.10 10.04
C LEU A 50 1.80 3.88 9.53
N ALA A 51 1.16 2.71 9.49
CA ALA A 51 1.78 1.47 9.09
C ALA A 51 1.35 1.05 7.68
N LEU A 52 2.30 0.69 6.82
CA LEU A 52 2.01 0.09 5.53
C LEU A 52 2.00 -1.42 5.65
N HIS A 53 0.97 -2.05 5.10
CA HIS A 53 0.77 -3.50 5.04
C HIS A 53 0.41 -4.11 6.41
N ALA A 54 -0.86 -4.46 6.60
CA ALA A 54 -1.39 -4.95 7.87
C ALA A 54 -0.61 -6.16 8.41
N ARG A 55 -0.49 -7.21 7.60
CA ARG A 55 0.19 -8.45 8.01
C ARG A 55 1.67 -8.24 8.32
N HIS A 56 2.40 -7.56 7.46
CA HIS A 56 3.85 -7.40 7.63
C HIS A 56 4.21 -6.42 8.75
N SER A 57 3.37 -5.43 9.01
CA SER A 57 3.57 -4.45 10.08
C SER A 57 2.88 -4.83 11.40
N ALA A 58 2.23 -6.00 11.49
CA ALA A 58 1.44 -6.42 12.65
C ALA A 58 2.21 -6.35 13.98
N ALA A 59 3.49 -6.74 13.99
CA ALA A 59 4.32 -6.67 15.18
C ALA A 59 4.57 -5.23 15.66
N ALA A 60 4.83 -4.31 14.72
CA ALA A 60 5.02 -2.88 15.04
C ALA A 60 3.71 -2.23 15.50
N VAL A 61 2.59 -2.58 14.87
CA VAL A 61 1.23 -2.18 15.26
C VAL A 61 0.92 -2.62 16.68
N HIS A 62 1.17 -3.89 17.00
CA HIS A 62 0.95 -4.43 18.35
C HIS A 62 1.82 -3.70 19.38
N ARG A 63 3.12 -3.53 19.11
CA ARG A 63 4.03 -2.80 20.04
C ARG A 63 3.55 -1.37 20.30
N TYR A 64 3.11 -0.69 19.23
CA TYR A 64 2.57 0.66 19.39
C TYR A 64 1.32 0.67 20.24
N ARG A 65 0.37 -0.22 19.99
CA ARG A 65 -0.90 -0.28 20.74
C ARG A 65 -0.69 -0.63 22.21
N VAL A 66 0.31 -1.49 22.53
CA VAL A 66 0.70 -1.78 23.92
C VAL A 66 1.32 -0.54 24.59
N ALA A 67 2.22 0.16 23.91
CA ALA A 67 2.90 1.33 24.45
C ALA A 67 1.98 2.57 24.55
N VAL A 68 1.05 2.72 23.61
CA VAL A 68 0.16 3.88 23.48
C VAL A 68 -1.27 3.38 23.17
N PRO A 69 -2.01 2.87 24.17
CA PRO A 69 -3.29 2.19 23.96
C PRO A 69 -4.33 3.01 23.19
N MET A 70 -4.38 4.33 23.39
CA MET A 70 -5.31 5.25 22.74
C MET A 70 -4.63 6.12 21.65
N GLY A 71 -3.39 5.80 21.29
CA GLY A 71 -2.66 6.55 20.29
C GLY A 71 -3.24 6.36 18.89
N PRO A 72 -3.35 7.43 18.06
CA PRO A 72 -3.85 7.32 16.69
C PRO A 72 -3.03 6.33 15.85
N LEU A 73 -3.72 5.38 15.21
CA LEU A 73 -3.13 4.31 14.43
C LEU A 73 -3.86 4.14 13.09
N VAL A 74 -3.14 4.33 12.01
CA VAL A 74 -3.66 4.16 10.65
C VAL A 74 -2.86 3.07 9.93
N ILE A 75 -3.55 2.19 9.22
CA ILE A 75 -2.90 1.16 8.38
C ILE A 75 -3.26 1.38 6.93
N GLY A 76 -2.25 1.48 6.07
CA GLY A 76 -2.40 1.40 4.62
C GLY A 76 -2.35 -0.06 4.18
N LEU A 77 -3.47 -0.57 3.67
CA LEU A 77 -3.61 -1.95 3.22
C LEU A 77 -2.83 -2.17 1.92
N GLY A 78 -2.08 -3.27 1.86
CA GLY A 78 -1.48 -3.77 0.63
C GLY A 78 -2.42 -4.73 -0.11
N GLY A 79 -2.27 -4.86 -1.42
CA GLY A 79 -3.07 -5.84 -2.19
C GLY A 79 -2.90 -7.27 -1.68
N THR A 80 -1.70 -7.64 -1.25
CA THR A 80 -1.45 -8.97 -0.66
C THR A 80 -2.05 -9.16 0.73
N ASP A 81 -2.32 -8.09 1.50
CA ASP A 81 -3.09 -8.22 2.73
C ASP A 81 -4.45 -8.84 2.43
N VAL A 82 -5.15 -8.28 1.44
CA VAL A 82 -6.52 -8.66 1.10
C VAL A 82 -6.56 -9.96 0.27
N ASN A 83 -5.75 -10.04 -0.78
CA ASN A 83 -5.85 -11.15 -1.74
C ASN A 83 -5.20 -12.45 -1.24
N THR A 84 -4.24 -12.34 -0.30
CA THR A 84 -3.43 -13.48 0.16
C THR A 84 -3.57 -13.69 1.67
N PHE A 85 -3.18 -12.69 2.47
CA PHE A 85 -2.99 -12.89 3.90
C PHE A 85 -4.27 -12.94 4.73
N LEU A 86 -5.38 -12.38 4.25
CA LEU A 86 -6.67 -12.63 4.88
C LEU A 86 -7.08 -14.11 4.84
N LYS A 87 -6.57 -14.87 3.87
CA LYS A 87 -6.83 -16.32 3.75
C LYS A 87 -5.76 -17.15 4.41
N SER A 88 -4.47 -16.81 4.23
CA SER A 88 -3.35 -17.64 4.68
C SER A 88 -2.91 -17.35 6.13
N GLU A 89 -3.06 -16.12 6.60
CA GLU A 89 -2.69 -15.69 7.96
C GLU A 89 -3.77 -14.75 8.53
N PRO A 90 -5.05 -15.21 8.66
CA PRO A 90 -6.18 -14.37 9.00
C PRO A 90 -6.02 -13.70 10.38
N GLU A 91 -5.63 -14.45 11.40
CA GLU A 91 -5.52 -13.94 12.77
C GLU A 91 -4.59 -12.74 12.87
N ARG A 92 -3.41 -12.86 12.25
CA ARG A 92 -2.40 -11.80 12.27
C ARG A 92 -2.83 -10.58 11.48
N THR A 93 -3.46 -10.81 10.32
CA THR A 93 -3.89 -9.73 9.42
C THR A 93 -5.08 -8.99 10.01
N TYR A 94 -6.14 -9.71 10.41
CA TYR A 94 -7.31 -9.12 11.06
C TYR A 94 -6.95 -8.47 12.41
N GLY A 95 -6.09 -9.12 13.21
CA GLY A 95 -5.66 -8.55 14.49
C GLY A 95 -5.02 -7.18 14.33
N ALA A 96 -4.13 -6.99 13.35
CA ALA A 96 -3.57 -5.69 13.05
C ALA A 96 -4.64 -4.68 12.59
N MET A 97 -5.55 -5.09 11.71
CA MET A 97 -6.64 -4.24 11.21
C MET A 97 -7.61 -3.83 12.32
N GLN A 98 -7.92 -4.73 13.27
CA GLN A 98 -8.78 -4.43 14.42
C GLN A 98 -8.17 -3.35 15.32
N MET A 99 -6.85 -3.38 15.53
CA MET A 99 -6.13 -2.38 16.32
C MET A 99 -6.10 -1.00 15.67
N ALA A 100 -6.29 -0.89 14.36
CA ALA A 100 -6.27 0.39 13.65
C ALA A 100 -7.54 1.20 13.89
N ASP A 101 -7.41 2.51 13.99
CA ASP A 101 -8.52 3.46 14.04
C ASP A 101 -9.05 3.76 12.63
N ALA A 102 -8.17 3.72 11.62
CA ALA A 102 -8.54 3.87 10.21
C ALA A 102 -7.68 2.97 9.32
N LEU A 103 -8.28 2.54 8.20
CA LEU A 103 -7.67 1.72 7.17
C LEU A 103 -7.68 2.47 5.84
N ILE A 104 -6.51 2.72 5.28
CA ILE A 104 -6.39 3.30 3.94
C ILE A 104 -6.36 2.17 2.92
N CYS A 105 -7.24 2.24 1.94
CA CYS A 105 -7.30 1.33 0.80
C CYS A 105 -7.09 2.08 -0.53
N LEU A 106 -6.72 1.35 -1.58
CA LEU A 106 -6.27 1.94 -2.83
C LEU A 106 -7.37 2.09 -3.88
N HIS A 107 -8.50 1.43 -3.70
CA HIS A 107 -9.65 1.43 -4.60
C HIS A 107 -10.96 1.20 -3.85
N ASP A 108 -12.05 1.46 -4.49
CA ASP A 108 -13.40 1.52 -3.94
C ASP A 108 -14.02 0.14 -3.69
N LEU A 109 -13.57 -0.91 -4.39
CA LEU A 109 -14.12 -2.26 -4.28
C LEU A 109 -13.48 -3.10 -3.14
N ILE A 110 -12.76 -2.46 -2.23
CA ILE A 110 -12.06 -3.17 -1.15
C ILE A 110 -13.04 -3.71 -0.10
N ASP A 111 -14.15 -3.04 0.08
CA ASP A 111 -15.22 -3.43 1.00
C ASP A 111 -15.84 -4.78 0.63
N GLU A 112 -15.96 -5.10 -0.66
CA GLU A 112 -16.45 -6.42 -1.12
C GLU A 112 -15.55 -7.58 -0.63
N ALA A 113 -14.27 -7.32 -0.40
CA ALA A 113 -13.29 -8.31 0.02
C ALA A 113 -13.07 -8.35 1.55
N LEU A 114 -13.68 -7.42 2.30
CA LEU A 114 -13.49 -7.30 3.74
C LEU A 114 -14.80 -7.53 4.51
N PRO A 115 -14.72 -8.13 5.72
CA PRO A 115 -15.88 -8.23 6.60
C PRO A 115 -16.50 -6.86 6.90
N PRO A 116 -17.85 -6.76 7.03
CA PRO A 116 -18.56 -5.51 7.31
C PRO A 116 -18.06 -4.76 8.55
N ALA A 117 -17.50 -5.47 9.53
CA ALA A 117 -16.92 -4.88 10.75
C ALA A 117 -15.78 -3.88 10.50
N PHE A 118 -15.18 -3.89 9.31
CA PHE A 118 -14.11 -2.97 8.93
C PHE A 118 -14.57 -1.81 8.06
N HIS A 119 -15.79 -1.85 7.50
CA HIS A 119 -16.23 -0.88 6.50
C HIS A 119 -16.26 0.56 7.03
N ASN A 120 -16.59 0.76 8.28
CA ASN A 120 -16.62 2.09 8.93
C ASN A 120 -15.21 2.71 9.14
N LYS A 121 -14.15 1.90 9.02
CA LYS A 121 -12.76 2.35 9.14
C LYS A 121 -12.08 2.56 7.78
N LEU A 122 -12.74 2.18 6.67
CA LEU A 122 -12.14 2.24 5.33
C LEU A 122 -12.15 3.66 4.76
N HIS A 123 -11.01 4.06 4.25
CA HIS A 123 -10.82 5.33 3.55
C HIS A 123 -10.09 5.09 2.23
N VAL A 124 -10.72 5.42 1.12
CA VAL A 124 -10.10 5.26 -0.21
C VAL A 124 -9.13 6.40 -0.47
N VAL A 125 -7.85 6.08 -0.57
CA VAL A 125 -6.79 7.01 -0.96
C VAL A 125 -6.02 6.40 -2.11
N ARG A 126 -6.34 6.81 -3.34
CA ARG A 126 -5.72 6.28 -4.55
C ARG A 126 -4.24 6.65 -4.62
N GLN A 127 -3.43 5.74 -5.11
CA GLN A 127 -1.99 5.98 -5.30
C GLN A 127 -1.76 7.09 -6.32
N SER A 128 -0.73 7.89 -6.06
CA SER A 128 -0.32 8.96 -6.96
C SER A 128 1.08 8.72 -7.50
N ALA A 129 1.35 9.23 -8.69
CA ALA A 129 2.67 9.26 -9.30
C ALA A 129 3.06 10.71 -9.63
N LEU A 130 4.35 10.93 -9.86
CA LEU A 130 4.79 12.20 -10.46
C LEU A 130 4.42 12.19 -11.94
N PRO A 131 4.04 13.34 -12.51
CA PRO A 131 3.89 13.45 -13.95
C PRO A 131 5.24 13.15 -14.63
N LEU A 132 5.18 12.64 -15.86
CA LEU A 132 6.37 12.49 -16.68
C LEU A 132 6.99 13.88 -16.97
N PRO A 133 8.33 13.99 -16.95
CA PRO A 133 9.01 15.27 -17.20
C PRO A 133 8.79 15.81 -18.61
N SER A 134 8.49 14.94 -19.57
CA SER A 134 8.14 15.31 -20.93
C SER A 134 7.08 14.35 -21.48
N PRO A 135 6.17 14.82 -22.35
CA PRO A 135 5.22 13.94 -23.01
C PRO A 135 5.98 12.95 -23.91
N ARG A 136 5.56 11.68 -23.87
CA ARG A 136 6.09 10.67 -24.79
C ARG A 136 5.60 10.98 -26.21
N ARG A 137 6.48 10.84 -27.19
CA ARG A 137 6.06 10.83 -28.60
C ARG A 137 5.31 9.52 -28.85
N VAL A 138 4.06 9.64 -29.26
CA VAL A 138 3.23 8.49 -29.65
C VAL A 138 3.56 8.14 -31.09
N SER A 139 3.77 6.85 -31.38
CA SER A 139 3.90 6.37 -32.77
C SER A 139 2.60 6.60 -33.51
N LYS A 140 2.72 6.94 -34.81
CA LYS A 140 1.56 7.02 -35.73
C LYS A 140 1.29 5.70 -36.46
N GLN A 141 2.18 4.73 -36.32
CA GLN A 141 2.15 3.46 -37.06
C GLN A 141 1.72 2.27 -36.22
N HIS A 142 1.86 2.37 -34.86
CA HIS A 142 1.52 1.29 -33.94
C HIS A 142 1.14 1.82 -32.59
N VAL A 143 0.45 1.00 -31.80
CA VAL A 143 0.13 1.25 -30.39
C VAL A 143 1.07 0.43 -29.52
N ASP A 144 1.80 1.12 -28.64
CA ASP A 144 2.65 0.44 -27.65
C ASP A 144 1.83 0.07 -26.41
N ILE A 145 1.80 -1.19 -26.06
CA ILE A 145 1.19 -1.70 -24.83
C ILE A 145 2.30 -2.05 -23.86
N CYS A 146 2.29 -1.43 -22.69
CA CYS A 146 3.28 -1.66 -21.64
C CYS A 146 2.64 -2.36 -20.43
N VAL A 147 3.21 -3.50 -20.03
CA VAL A 147 2.83 -4.21 -18.78
C VAL A 147 3.92 -4.01 -17.75
N ILE A 148 3.60 -3.30 -16.67
CA ILE A 148 4.56 -2.97 -15.62
C ILE A 148 4.20 -3.73 -14.34
N GLY A 149 5.09 -4.62 -13.89
CA GLY A 149 4.89 -5.38 -12.68
C GLY A 149 6.04 -6.35 -12.41
N HIS A 150 6.08 -6.90 -11.19
CA HIS A 150 6.93 -8.05 -10.92
C HIS A 150 6.34 -9.31 -11.57
N LEU A 151 7.21 -10.23 -11.99
CA LEU A 151 6.78 -11.54 -12.49
C LEU A 151 6.26 -12.39 -11.32
N ARG A 152 4.99 -12.22 -11.00
CA ARG A 152 4.26 -12.95 -9.96
C ARG A 152 2.90 -13.34 -10.49
N GLU A 153 2.38 -14.45 -10.02
CA GLU A 153 1.07 -14.98 -10.41
C GLU A 153 -0.05 -13.94 -10.22
N GLU A 154 -0.06 -13.23 -9.08
CA GLU A 154 -1.09 -12.21 -8.79
C GLU A 154 -1.03 -10.99 -9.71
N LYS A 155 0.02 -10.83 -10.50
CA LYS A 155 0.17 -9.73 -11.47
C LYS A 155 -0.20 -10.14 -12.89
N ASP A 156 -0.30 -11.44 -13.12
CA ASP A 156 -0.65 -12.04 -14.42
C ASP A 156 0.04 -11.32 -15.61
N PRO A 157 1.38 -11.26 -15.61
CA PRO A 157 2.13 -10.38 -16.51
C PRO A 157 2.00 -10.77 -17.98
N PHE A 158 1.60 -12.01 -18.26
CA PHE A 158 1.47 -12.52 -19.63
C PHE A 158 0.07 -12.34 -20.21
N ARG A 159 -0.93 -11.95 -19.43
CA ARG A 159 -2.30 -11.78 -19.92
C ARG A 159 -2.41 -10.83 -21.09
N ALA A 160 -1.74 -9.69 -21.04
CA ALA A 160 -1.75 -8.73 -22.13
C ALA A 160 -1.11 -9.29 -23.41
N ALA A 161 0.03 -10.01 -23.29
CA ALA A 161 0.66 -10.68 -24.41
C ALA A 161 -0.21 -11.80 -25.00
N LEU A 162 -0.91 -12.56 -24.15
CA LEU A 162 -1.85 -13.59 -24.62
C LEU A 162 -3.07 -12.99 -25.29
N ALA A 163 -3.54 -11.85 -24.81
CA ALA A 163 -4.69 -11.14 -25.39
C ALA A 163 -4.42 -10.65 -26.83
N THR A 164 -3.16 -10.39 -27.22
CA THR A 164 -2.84 -9.99 -28.61
C THR A 164 -3.22 -11.04 -29.64
N ARG A 165 -3.35 -12.33 -29.24
CA ARG A 165 -3.81 -13.42 -30.15
C ARG A 165 -5.26 -13.24 -30.61
N HIS A 166 -6.02 -12.39 -29.94
CA HIS A 166 -7.43 -12.11 -30.23
C HIS A 166 -7.62 -10.78 -30.98
N LEU A 167 -6.52 -10.08 -31.30
CA LEU A 167 -6.58 -8.87 -32.11
C LEU A 167 -6.76 -9.25 -33.59
N PRO A 168 -7.47 -8.41 -34.38
CA PRO A 168 -7.50 -8.56 -35.83
C PRO A 168 -6.10 -8.54 -36.44
N ALA A 169 -5.90 -9.23 -37.56
CA ALA A 169 -4.58 -9.37 -38.21
C ALA A 169 -3.97 -8.04 -38.72
N ASP A 170 -4.80 -7.02 -38.87
CA ASP A 170 -4.52 -5.67 -39.38
C ASP A 170 -4.55 -4.60 -38.26
N SER A 171 -4.40 -5.00 -36.99
CA SER A 171 -4.44 -4.12 -35.81
C SER A 171 -3.06 -3.58 -35.45
#